data_1a8f3c245e5f7b64810bd222325aab90
#
_entry.id   1a8f3c245e5f7b64810bd222325aab90
#
_cell.length_a   1.000
_cell.length_b   1.000
_cell.length_c   1.000
_cell.angle_alpha   90.00
_cell.angle_beta   90.00
_cell.angle_gamma   90.00
#
_symmetry.space_group_name_H-M   'P 1'
#
loop_
_entity.id
_entity.type
_entity.pdbx_description
1 polymer ?
#
loop_
_entity_poly.entity_id
_entity_poly.type
_entity_poly.pdbx_seq_one_letter_code
_entity_poly.pdbx_strand_id
1 'polypeptide(L)'
;SLYGDMDKSIITEKPAKRKKIITLSKPEKKIDQLWSFIKKEINLGNQIFWVCPLIKESSFLDFTSAKNKFDLLNKKFPNKVALIHGDLDKIQKEEVLKKFLKKEFSILVSTTVIEVGIDFPKANVIIIENANKYGLSQLHQLRGRVGRGDKNSFCILIFKSHLSENAKKRINILKSSNDGFDISEQDM
;
A
#
# COMPACT_ATOMS: atom_id res chain seq x y z
N SER A 1 -18.90 -30.77 14.87
CA SER A 1 -18.82 -30.32 13.82
C SER A 1 -19.74 -30.74 12.87
N LEU A 2 -20.41 -30.60 12.63
CA LEU A 2 -20.97 -30.74 11.89
C LEU A 2 -20.88 -30.33 10.86
N TYR A 3 -21.40 -29.78 10.98
CA TYR A 3 -21.05 -29.38 9.89
C TYR A 3 -19.74 -29.58 9.94
N GLY A 4 -19.50 -29.94 10.99
CA GLY A 4 -18.27 -30.20 11.05
C GLY A 4 -17.78 -30.81 9.85
N ASP A 5 -18.33 -31.75 9.33
CA ASP A 5 -17.74 -32.33 8.23
C ASP A 5 -18.00 -31.67 6.98
N MET A 6 -19.17 -31.40 6.61
CA MET A 6 -19.33 -30.84 5.40
C MET A 6 -19.10 -29.47 5.41
N ASP A 7 -19.58 -28.78 6.31
CA ASP A 7 -19.39 -27.39 6.30
C ASP A 7 -18.02 -27.01 6.60
N LYS A 8 -17.33 -27.82 7.38
CA LYS A 8 -16.02 -27.60 7.64
C LYS A 8 -15.21 -27.53 6.45
N SER A 9 -15.35 -28.40 5.52
CA SER A 9 -14.51 -28.39 4.37
C SER A 9 -14.76 -27.13 3.54
N ILE A 10 -15.96 -26.66 3.50
CA ILE A 10 -16.24 -25.45 2.76
C ILE A 10 -15.60 -24.24 3.44
N ILE A 11 -15.73 -24.16 4.72
CA ILE A 11 -15.17 -23.06 5.48
C ILE A 11 -13.66 -23.08 5.41
N THR A 12 -13.09 -24.23 5.43
CA THR A 12 -11.65 -24.36 5.42
C THR A 12 -11.06 -23.99 4.09
N GLU A 13 -11.70 -24.35 3.03
CA GLU A 13 -11.18 -24.08 1.73
C GLU A 13 -11.03 -22.61 1.43
N LYS A 14 -12.00 -21.82 1.79
CA LYS A 14 -11.89 -20.39 1.54
C LYS A 14 -10.73 -19.74 2.25
N PRO A 15 -10.58 -19.92 3.56
CA PRO A 15 -9.43 -19.32 4.25
C PRO A 15 -8.11 -19.89 3.77
N ALA A 16 -8.09 -21.16 3.44
CA ALA A 16 -6.85 -21.80 3.03
C ALA A 16 -6.33 -21.27 1.70
N LYS A 17 -7.20 -20.78 0.85
CA LYS A 17 -6.79 -20.21 -0.44
C LYS A 17 -6.40 -18.75 -0.34
N ARG A 18 -6.67 -18.11 0.79
CA ARG A 18 -6.30 -16.73 0.97
C ARG A 18 -4.85 -16.65 1.36
N LYS A 19 -4.11 -15.82 0.65
CA LYS A 19 -2.74 -15.52 1.01
C LYS A 19 -2.69 -14.39 2.02
N LYS A 20 -1.64 -14.36 2.80
CA LYS A 20 -1.46 -13.37 3.84
C LYS A 20 -0.99 -12.05 3.28
N ILE A 21 -1.29 -10.98 3.99
CA ILE A 21 -0.69 -9.70 3.74
C ILE A 21 0.50 -9.61 4.70
N ILE A 22 1.68 -9.55 4.14
CA ILE A 22 2.91 -9.50 4.92
C ILE A 22 3.27 -8.02 5.14
N THR A 23 3.32 -7.60 6.39
CA THR A 23 3.60 -6.22 6.74
C THR A 23 5.04 -6.12 7.23
N LEU A 24 5.81 -5.25 6.57
CA LEU A 24 7.21 -5.03 6.87
C LEU A 24 7.42 -3.56 7.18
N SER A 25 8.48 -3.24 7.91
CA SER A 25 8.85 -1.85 8.15
C SER A 25 10.32 -1.66 7.88
N LYS A 26 10.68 -0.49 7.34
CA LYS A 26 12.06 -0.14 7.06
C LYS A 26 12.32 1.33 7.36
N PRO A 27 13.49 1.65 7.89
CA PRO A 27 13.86 3.05 8.03
C PRO A 27 14.14 3.66 6.66
N GLU A 28 13.81 4.92 6.51
CA GLU A 28 13.94 5.65 5.24
C GLU A 28 15.34 5.55 4.65
N LYS A 29 16.36 5.57 5.49
CA LYS A 29 17.74 5.50 5.03
C LYS A 29 18.10 4.16 4.39
N LYS A 30 17.26 3.14 4.55
CA LYS A 30 17.48 1.82 3.95
C LYS A 30 16.56 1.56 2.77
N ILE A 31 15.99 2.62 2.22
CA ILE A 31 15.05 2.47 1.11
C ILE A 31 15.68 1.80 -0.11
N ASP A 32 16.98 1.94 -0.28
CA ASP A 32 17.66 1.33 -1.41
C ASP A 32 17.57 -0.20 -1.40
N GLN A 33 17.32 -0.78 -0.25
CA GLN A 33 17.15 -2.23 -0.15
C GLN A 33 15.86 -2.72 -0.79
N LEU A 34 14.95 -1.81 -1.12
CA LEU A 34 13.68 -2.17 -1.75
C LEU A 34 13.78 -2.32 -3.27
N TRP A 35 14.81 -1.77 -3.90
CA TRP A 35 14.84 -1.73 -5.37
C TRP A 35 14.85 -3.10 -6.01
N SER A 36 15.60 -4.03 -5.45
CA SER A 36 15.63 -5.40 -6.00
C SER A 36 14.30 -6.10 -5.78
N PHE A 37 13.67 -5.87 -4.64
CA PHE A 37 12.35 -6.43 -4.34
C PHE A 37 11.30 -5.89 -5.33
N ILE A 38 11.30 -4.58 -5.56
CA ILE A 38 10.36 -3.96 -6.48
C ILE A 38 10.55 -4.50 -7.90
N LYS A 39 11.79 -4.61 -8.33
CA LYS A 39 12.09 -5.13 -9.66
C LYS A 39 11.57 -6.55 -9.81
N LYS A 40 11.77 -7.37 -8.79
CA LYS A 40 11.28 -8.74 -8.80
C LYS A 40 9.76 -8.78 -8.91
N GLU A 41 9.07 -7.95 -8.13
CA GLU A 41 7.61 -7.89 -8.15
C GLU A 41 7.09 -7.46 -9.52
N ILE A 42 7.72 -6.46 -10.13
CA ILE A 42 7.35 -6.01 -11.46
C ILE A 42 7.54 -7.13 -12.49
N ASN A 43 8.65 -7.85 -12.40
CA ASN A 43 8.93 -8.95 -13.32
C ASN A 43 7.94 -10.10 -13.17
N LEU A 44 7.36 -10.25 -11.98
CA LEU A 44 6.30 -11.23 -11.75
C LEU A 44 4.92 -10.76 -12.24
N GLY A 45 4.83 -9.55 -12.77
CA GLY A 45 3.56 -8.98 -13.21
C GLY A 45 2.76 -8.37 -12.09
N ASN A 46 3.36 -8.16 -10.93
CA ASN A 46 2.69 -7.58 -9.78
C ASN A 46 2.71 -6.05 -9.84
N GLN A 47 1.76 -5.44 -9.16
CA GLN A 47 1.59 -3.99 -9.18
C GLN A 47 1.78 -3.40 -7.80
N ILE A 48 2.24 -2.16 -7.77
CA ILE A 48 2.68 -1.49 -6.56
C ILE A 48 2.01 -0.12 -6.43
N PHE A 49 1.44 0.16 -5.26
CA PHE A 49 1.04 1.51 -4.89
C PHE A 49 2.18 2.12 -4.07
N TRP A 50 2.60 3.30 -4.43
CA TRP A 50 3.58 4.04 -3.67
C TRP A 50 2.92 5.29 -3.11
N VAL A 51 2.67 5.31 -1.81
CA VAL A 51 2.01 6.40 -1.13
C VAL A 51 3.08 7.36 -0.59
N CYS A 52 3.09 8.57 -1.13
CA CYS A 52 4.04 9.58 -0.73
C CYS A 52 3.66 10.24 0.58
N PRO A 53 4.64 10.84 1.27
CA PRO A 53 4.35 11.52 2.54
C PRO A 53 3.31 12.60 2.36
N LEU A 54 2.39 12.69 3.31
CA LEU A 54 1.41 13.76 3.34
C LEU A 54 2.00 14.93 4.12
N ILE A 55 2.06 16.09 3.47
CA ILE A 55 2.56 17.32 4.08
C ILE A 55 1.37 18.25 4.25
N LYS A 56 0.88 18.35 5.47
CA LYS A 56 -0.40 19.00 5.73
C LYS A 56 -0.43 20.49 5.40
N GLU A 57 0.71 21.14 5.38
CA GLU A 57 0.76 22.59 5.23
C GLU A 57 0.57 23.06 3.81
N SER A 58 0.73 22.20 2.82
CA SER A 58 0.73 22.68 1.44
C SER A 58 0.48 21.60 0.43
N SER A 59 -0.54 21.79 -0.40
CA SER A 59 -0.79 20.89 -1.52
C SER A 59 0.33 20.98 -2.56
N PHE A 60 1.00 22.13 -2.64
CA PHE A 60 2.15 22.29 -3.51
C PHE A 60 3.31 21.40 -3.09
N LEU A 61 3.58 21.32 -1.78
CA LEU A 61 4.63 20.44 -1.25
C LEU A 61 4.28 18.97 -1.44
N ASP A 62 3.01 18.63 -1.29
CA ASP A 62 2.56 17.25 -1.54
C ASP A 62 2.78 16.87 -2.99
N PHE A 63 2.42 17.75 -3.92
CA PHE A 63 2.62 17.50 -5.33
C PHE A 63 4.11 17.38 -5.65
N THR A 64 4.93 18.28 -5.12
CA THR A 64 6.37 18.28 -5.38
C THR A 64 7.02 16.99 -4.88
N SER A 65 6.62 16.53 -3.70
CA SER A 65 7.11 15.29 -3.13
C SER A 65 6.76 14.10 -4.03
N ALA A 66 5.52 14.02 -4.47
CA ALA A 66 5.06 12.93 -5.32
C ALA A 66 5.72 12.99 -6.70
N LYS A 67 5.89 14.18 -7.26
CA LYS A 67 6.53 14.36 -8.55
C LYS A 67 8.00 13.94 -8.50
N ASN A 68 8.69 14.30 -7.43
CA ASN A 68 10.08 13.89 -7.25
C ASN A 68 10.21 12.39 -7.15
N LYS A 69 9.30 11.75 -6.43
CA LYS A 69 9.30 10.30 -6.32
C LYS A 69 8.99 9.65 -7.66
N PHE A 70 8.04 10.21 -8.39
CA PHE A 70 7.69 9.74 -9.71
C PHE A 70 8.92 9.79 -10.64
N ASP A 71 9.64 10.92 -10.62
CA ASP A 71 10.82 11.09 -11.48
C ASP A 71 11.91 10.07 -11.12
N LEU A 72 12.13 9.85 -9.83
CA LEU A 72 13.10 8.88 -9.38
C LEU A 72 12.73 7.46 -9.82
N LEU A 73 11.49 7.08 -9.61
CA LEU A 73 11.01 5.75 -9.97
C LEU A 73 10.97 5.55 -11.47
N ASN A 74 10.63 6.60 -12.23
CA ASN A 74 10.60 6.52 -13.68
C ASN A 74 12.00 6.35 -14.27
N LYS A 75 13.03 6.88 -13.61
CA LYS A 75 14.40 6.61 -14.01
C LYS A 75 14.79 5.16 -13.77
N LYS A 76 14.34 4.58 -12.67
CA LYS A 76 14.67 3.20 -12.34
C LYS A 76 13.83 2.19 -13.13
N PHE A 77 12.60 2.53 -13.42
CA PHE A 77 11.65 1.65 -14.10
C PHE A 77 10.95 2.43 -15.22
N PRO A 78 11.67 2.71 -16.33
CA PRO A 78 11.13 3.57 -17.39
C PRO A 78 9.80 3.08 -17.96
N ASN A 79 8.88 4.01 -18.13
CA ASN A 79 7.57 3.76 -18.73
C ASN A 79 6.67 2.81 -17.95
N LYS A 80 6.98 2.61 -16.67
CA LYS A 80 6.17 1.70 -15.83
C LYS A 80 5.50 2.41 -14.67
N VAL A 81 5.64 3.73 -14.59
CA VAL A 81 5.19 4.50 -13.42
C VAL A 81 4.13 5.51 -13.82
N ALA A 82 3.10 5.62 -13.01
CA ALA A 82 2.06 6.64 -13.17
C ALA A 82 1.98 7.47 -11.90
N LEU A 83 1.41 8.66 -12.00
CA LEU A 83 1.29 9.59 -10.88
C LEU A 83 -0.15 10.07 -10.75
N ILE A 84 -0.67 10.04 -9.52
CA ILE A 84 -1.93 10.68 -9.16
C ILE A 84 -1.64 11.69 -8.07
N HIS A 85 -2.16 12.91 -8.23
CA HIS A 85 -2.00 13.97 -7.24
C HIS A 85 -3.28 14.79 -7.10
N GLY A 86 -3.31 15.64 -6.11
CA GLY A 86 -4.52 16.37 -5.73
C GLY A 86 -5.08 17.32 -6.77
N ASP A 87 -4.23 17.82 -7.69
CA ASP A 87 -4.69 18.79 -8.69
C ASP A 87 -5.40 18.14 -9.87
N LEU A 88 -5.33 16.83 -9.99
CA LEU A 88 -6.08 16.12 -11.02
C LEU A 88 -7.56 16.10 -10.64
N ASP A 89 -8.43 16.29 -11.63
CA ASP A 89 -9.86 16.15 -11.37
C ASP A 89 -10.25 14.66 -11.31
N LYS A 90 -11.48 14.40 -10.95
CA LYS A 90 -11.95 13.03 -10.77
C LYS A 90 -11.80 12.20 -12.05
N ILE A 91 -12.11 12.81 -13.19
CA ILE A 91 -12.04 12.09 -14.47
C ILE A 91 -10.60 11.73 -14.79
N GLN A 92 -9.67 12.66 -14.59
CA GLN A 92 -8.25 12.41 -14.82
C GLN A 92 -7.72 11.30 -13.91
N LYS A 93 -8.11 11.31 -12.63
CA LYS A 93 -7.71 10.27 -11.69
C LYS A 93 -8.25 8.92 -12.12
N GLU A 94 -9.51 8.87 -12.52
CA GLU A 94 -10.13 7.62 -12.96
C GLU A 94 -9.48 7.06 -14.21
N GLU A 95 -9.04 7.93 -15.11
CA GLU A 95 -8.33 7.49 -16.31
C GLU A 95 -7.01 6.82 -15.96
N VAL A 96 -6.24 7.41 -15.06
CA VAL A 96 -4.98 6.81 -14.62
C VAL A 96 -5.24 5.46 -13.96
N LEU A 97 -6.27 5.38 -13.12
CA LEU A 97 -6.61 4.13 -12.44
C LEU A 97 -7.06 3.05 -13.42
N LYS A 98 -7.78 3.42 -14.47
CA LYS A 98 -8.17 2.47 -15.50
C LYS A 98 -6.95 1.89 -16.20
N LYS A 99 -5.98 2.72 -16.54
CA LYS A 99 -4.75 2.27 -17.17
C LYS A 99 -3.96 1.37 -16.24
N PHE A 100 -3.92 1.72 -14.98
CA PHE A 100 -3.25 0.89 -13.98
C PHE A 100 -3.94 -0.48 -13.89
N LEU A 101 -5.25 -0.49 -13.87
CA LEU A 101 -6.03 -1.74 -13.82
C LEU A 101 -5.75 -2.62 -15.05
N LYS A 102 -5.55 -2.00 -16.20
CA LYS A 102 -5.20 -2.73 -17.43
C LYS A 102 -3.73 -3.13 -17.47
N LYS A 103 -2.98 -2.85 -16.42
CA LYS A 103 -1.56 -3.18 -16.30
C LYS A 103 -0.66 -2.43 -17.27
N GLU A 104 -1.10 -1.24 -17.70
CA GLU A 104 -0.24 -0.37 -18.50
C GLU A 104 0.88 0.23 -17.66
N PHE A 105 0.69 0.29 -16.35
CA PHE A 105 1.69 0.73 -15.39
C PHE A 105 1.89 -0.33 -14.32
N SER A 106 3.09 -0.41 -13.80
CA SER A 106 3.42 -1.32 -12.70
C SER A 106 3.44 -0.62 -11.35
N ILE A 107 3.73 0.67 -11.34
CA ILE A 107 3.82 1.44 -10.10
C ILE A 107 2.92 2.66 -10.21
N LEU A 108 2.09 2.87 -9.20
CA LEU A 108 1.27 4.07 -9.11
C LEU A 108 1.73 4.88 -7.90
N VAL A 109 2.29 6.07 -8.17
CA VAL A 109 2.69 7.00 -7.14
C VAL A 109 1.51 7.90 -6.84
N SER A 110 1.18 8.07 -5.57
CA SER A 110 0.02 8.86 -5.18
C SER A 110 0.28 9.67 -3.92
N THR A 111 -0.27 10.89 -3.88
CA THR A 111 -0.26 11.71 -2.68
C THR A 111 -1.32 11.23 -1.70
N THR A 112 -2.37 10.62 -2.20
CA THR A 112 -3.41 10.03 -1.36
C THR A 112 -4.04 8.87 -2.12
N VAL A 113 -4.36 7.79 -1.42
CA VAL A 113 -5.06 6.67 -2.03
C VAL A 113 -6.47 6.50 -1.47
N ILE A 114 -6.82 7.24 -0.44
CA ILE A 114 -8.15 7.15 0.13
C ILE A 114 -8.89 8.42 -0.22
N GLU A 115 -9.83 8.30 -1.12
CA GLU A 115 -10.59 9.44 -1.58
C GLU A 115 -12.02 8.99 -1.82
N VAL A 116 -12.96 9.79 -1.33
CA VAL A 116 -14.37 9.45 -1.44
C VAL A 116 -14.80 9.50 -2.90
N GLY A 117 -15.48 8.47 -3.34
CA GLY A 117 -16.03 8.42 -4.69
C GLY A 117 -15.10 7.93 -5.77
N ILE A 118 -13.88 7.56 -5.41
CA ILE A 118 -12.95 6.96 -6.36
C ILE A 118 -12.63 5.56 -5.90
N ASP A 119 -12.83 4.60 -6.80
CA ASP A 119 -12.60 3.20 -6.51
C ASP A 119 -11.20 2.82 -6.95
N PHE A 120 -10.28 2.76 -5.99
CA PHE A 120 -8.91 2.37 -6.29
C PHE A 120 -8.82 0.85 -6.40
N PRO A 121 -8.24 0.32 -7.47
CA PRO A 121 -8.04 -1.12 -7.57
C PRO A 121 -7.03 -1.59 -6.55
N LYS A 122 -7.13 -2.85 -6.17
CA LYS A 122 -6.15 -3.42 -5.24
C LYS A 122 -4.85 -3.73 -5.96
N ALA A 123 -3.76 -3.58 -5.26
CA ALA A 123 -2.43 -3.89 -5.77
C ALA A 123 -1.86 -5.10 -5.03
N ASN A 124 -0.67 -5.53 -5.42
CA ASN A 124 0.03 -6.62 -4.76
C ASN A 124 0.93 -6.10 -3.65
N VAL A 125 1.41 -4.88 -3.81
CA VAL A 125 2.29 -4.24 -2.83
C VAL A 125 1.83 -2.82 -2.60
N ILE A 126 1.85 -2.38 -1.34
CA ILE A 126 1.71 -0.96 -1.03
C ILE A 126 2.93 -0.53 -0.22
N ILE A 127 3.51 0.58 -0.60
CA ILE A 127 4.64 1.17 0.10
C ILE A 127 4.17 2.52 0.65
N ILE A 128 4.26 2.69 1.95
CA ILE A 128 3.76 3.89 2.62
C ILE A 128 4.94 4.64 3.21
N GLU A 129 5.25 5.80 2.64
CA GLU A 129 6.32 6.64 3.16
C GLU A 129 5.83 7.45 4.36
N ASN A 130 6.75 7.72 5.26
CA ASN A 130 6.45 8.49 6.46
C ASN A 130 5.32 7.86 7.28
N ALA A 131 5.35 6.53 7.35
CA ALA A 131 4.27 5.76 7.98
C ALA A 131 4.03 6.13 9.43
N ASN A 132 5.06 6.64 10.11
CA ASN A 132 4.94 7.07 11.49
C ASN A 132 4.01 8.27 11.70
N LYS A 133 3.61 8.95 10.61
CA LYS A 133 2.69 10.08 10.69
C LYS A 133 1.22 9.67 10.58
N TYR A 134 0.97 8.42 10.24
CA TYR A 134 -0.42 7.95 10.11
C TYR A 134 -0.88 7.29 11.41
N GLY A 135 -2.16 7.44 11.73
CA GLY A 135 -2.76 6.68 12.82
C GLY A 135 -2.99 5.23 12.40
N LEU A 136 -3.26 4.39 13.38
CA LEU A 136 -3.41 2.96 13.13
C LEU A 136 -4.58 2.65 12.18
N SER A 137 -5.69 3.35 12.35
CA SER A 137 -6.84 3.18 11.46
C SER A 137 -6.52 3.55 10.02
N GLN A 138 -5.76 4.63 9.84
CA GLN A 138 -5.35 5.06 8.51
C GLN A 138 -4.43 4.04 7.86
N LEU A 139 -3.47 3.52 8.62
CA LEU A 139 -2.57 2.49 8.11
C LEU A 139 -3.34 1.24 7.73
N HIS A 140 -4.36 0.89 8.52
CA HIS A 140 -5.21 -0.25 8.23
C HIS A 140 -5.98 -0.03 6.92
N GLN A 141 -6.53 1.16 6.72
CA GLN A 141 -7.25 1.47 5.49
C GLN A 141 -6.34 1.40 4.27
N LEU A 142 -5.11 1.92 4.41
CA LEU A 142 -4.14 1.85 3.32
C LEU A 142 -3.74 0.41 3.04
N ARG A 143 -3.49 -0.37 4.08
CA ARG A 143 -3.16 -1.78 3.91
C ARG A 143 -4.28 -2.55 3.21
N GLY A 144 -5.52 -2.11 3.38
CA GLY A 144 -6.66 -2.71 2.71
C GLY A 144 -6.66 -2.55 1.20
N ARG A 145 -5.74 -1.75 0.66
CA ARG A 145 -5.62 -1.56 -0.79
C ARG A 145 -4.74 -2.62 -1.45
N VAL A 146 -4.28 -3.62 -0.70
CA VAL A 146 -3.57 -4.75 -1.28
C VAL A 146 -4.35 -6.02 -1.01
N GLY A 147 -3.95 -7.10 -1.68
CA GLY A 147 -4.64 -8.37 -1.53
C GLY A 147 -5.31 -8.78 -2.82
N ARG A 148 -4.53 -8.91 -3.88
CA ARG A 148 -5.05 -9.23 -5.19
C ARG A 148 -4.77 -10.68 -5.53
N GLY A 149 -5.82 -11.45 -5.75
CA GLY A 149 -5.70 -12.84 -6.18
C GLY A 149 -5.20 -13.75 -5.07
N ASP A 150 -4.56 -14.82 -5.47
CA ASP A 150 -4.06 -15.86 -4.56
C ASP A 150 -2.64 -15.63 -4.09
N LYS A 151 -2.00 -14.57 -4.56
CA LYS A 151 -0.60 -14.30 -4.24
C LYS A 151 -0.46 -13.60 -2.91
N ASN A 152 0.67 -13.78 -2.26
CA ASN A 152 1.01 -13.00 -1.08
C ASN A 152 1.06 -11.52 -1.46
N SER A 153 0.61 -10.68 -0.55
CA SER A 153 0.63 -9.24 -0.71
C SER A 153 1.52 -8.62 0.34
N PHE A 154 2.05 -7.46 0.06
CA PHE A 154 3.01 -6.83 0.95
C PHE A 154 2.59 -5.40 1.28
N CYS A 155 2.73 -5.04 2.55
CA CYS A 155 2.54 -3.68 3.02
C CYS A 155 3.86 -3.26 3.65
N ILE A 156 4.56 -2.33 3.02
CA ILE A 156 5.88 -1.89 3.46
C ILE A 156 5.78 -0.49 4.03
N LEU A 157 6.08 -0.37 5.31
CA LEU A 157 6.01 0.90 6.03
C LEU A 157 7.40 1.50 6.11
N ILE A 158 7.58 2.67 5.54
CA ILE A 158 8.85 3.39 5.58
C ILE A 158 8.72 4.49 6.61
N PHE A 159 9.64 4.54 7.57
CA PHE A 159 9.57 5.49 8.66
C PHE A 159 10.87 6.27 8.79
N LYS A 160 10.78 7.45 9.39
CA LYS A 160 11.96 8.26 9.69
C LYS A 160 12.68 7.70 10.90
N SER A 161 13.95 8.06 11.04
CA SER A 161 14.88 7.36 11.92
C SER A 161 14.52 7.33 13.40
N HIS A 162 13.71 8.23 13.89
CA HIS A 162 13.33 8.23 15.30
C HIS A 162 11.84 8.11 15.46
N LEU A 163 11.41 6.92 15.90
CA LEU A 163 10.00 6.68 16.15
C LEU A 163 9.66 6.94 17.60
N SER A 164 8.51 7.58 17.84
CA SER A 164 7.97 7.69 19.19
C SER A 164 7.53 6.29 19.66
N GLU A 165 7.34 6.12 20.95
CA GLU A 165 6.87 4.84 21.48
C GLU A 165 5.49 4.51 20.91
N ASN A 166 4.62 5.50 20.75
CA ASN A 166 3.29 5.26 20.19
C ASN A 166 3.37 4.84 18.72
N ALA A 167 4.27 5.44 17.96
CA ALA A 167 4.45 5.05 16.56
C ALA A 167 4.98 3.64 16.45
N LYS A 168 5.93 3.26 17.31
CA LYS A 168 6.45 1.88 17.34
C LYS A 168 5.33 0.90 17.64
N LYS A 169 4.47 1.21 18.61
CA LYS A 169 3.35 0.34 18.96
C LYS A 169 2.40 0.15 17.78
N ARG A 170 2.04 1.24 17.11
CA ARG A 170 1.14 1.15 15.96
C ARG A 170 1.72 0.27 14.86
N ILE A 171 2.99 0.48 14.54
CA ILE A 171 3.65 -0.29 13.51
C ILE A 171 3.73 -1.77 13.90
N ASN A 172 4.05 -2.06 15.14
CA ASN A 172 4.15 -3.44 15.60
C ASN A 172 2.79 -4.15 15.61
N ILE A 173 1.74 -3.45 15.99
CA ILE A 173 0.39 -4.00 15.93
C ILE A 173 0.02 -4.35 14.50
N LEU A 174 0.29 -3.44 13.57
CA LEU A 174 -0.02 -3.69 12.18
C LEU A 174 0.78 -4.87 11.62
N LYS A 175 2.04 -4.98 11.99
CA LYS A 175 2.90 -6.07 11.52
C LYS A 175 2.45 -7.44 12.03
N SER A 176 1.85 -7.49 13.19
CA SER A 176 1.43 -8.76 13.78
C SER A 176 0.03 -9.20 13.35
N SER A 177 -0.67 -8.37 12.58
CA SER A 177 -2.04 -8.66 12.16
C SER A 177 -2.12 -8.92 10.67
N ASN A 178 -2.86 -9.94 10.29
CA ASN A 178 -3.08 -10.26 8.88
C ASN A 178 -4.34 -9.63 8.31
N ASP A 179 -5.24 -9.19 9.17
CA ASP A 179 -6.39 -8.42 8.73
C ASP A 179 -6.52 -7.28 9.70
N GLY A 180 -7.39 -6.40 9.50
CA GLY A 180 -7.47 -5.22 10.33
C GLY A 180 -8.46 -5.30 11.43
N PHE A 181 -9.03 -6.46 11.64
CA PHE A 181 -10.12 -6.55 12.57
C PHE A 181 -9.73 -6.18 13.99
N ASP A 182 -8.62 -6.71 14.46
CA ASP A 182 -8.15 -6.43 15.81
C ASP A 182 -7.55 -5.04 15.93
N ILE A 183 -7.10 -4.46 14.83
CA ILE A 183 -6.47 -3.16 14.84
C ILE A 183 -7.43 -2.07 15.26
N SER A 184 -8.67 -2.15 14.81
CA SER A 184 -9.66 -1.13 15.14
C SER A 184 -9.87 -1.00 16.62
N GLU A 185 -9.85 -2.09 17.35
CA GLU A 185 -10.05 -2.06 18.78
C GLU A 185 -8.86 -1.48 19.50
N GLN A 186 -7.69 -1.62 18.96
CA GLN A 186 -6.47 -1.17 19.61
C GLN A 186 -6.07 0.24 19.25
N ASP A 187 -6.69 0.81 18.28
CA ASP A 187 -6.39 2.17 17.85
C ASP A 187 -6.92 3.19 18.86
N MET A 188 -7.73 2.78 19.75
CA MET A 188 -8.20 3.64 20.81
C MET A 188 -7.21 3.62 21.97
#